data_d0fbb7bb5b32007a54b104e44fc4658d
#
_entry.id   d0fbb7bb5b32007a54b104e44fc4658d
#
_cell.length_a   1.000
_cell.length_b   1.000
_cell.length_c   1.000
_cell.angle_alpha   90.00
_cell.angle_beta   90.00
_cell.angle_gamma   90.00
#
_symmetry.space_group_name_H-M   'P 1'
#
loop_
_entity.id
_entity.type
_entity.pdbx_description
1 polymer ?
#
loop_
_entity_poly.entity_id
_entity_poly.type
_entity_poly.pdbx_seq_one_letter_code
_entity_poly.pdbx_strand_id
1 'polypeptide(L)'
;MALERILKRVVQVLTFITAGLGIFFTLGSQKIENAPNTIKYRYDEVRSPFDNKIYALKIPDQMDFAGEPVPLTDSDIRQKVDRELLVNMYWHSQTLYIMKQYKQVLEIIEPILQKNNIPHDFVYLCIAESGLQYNATSPSGAVGLWQFMKPTGLKYNLEINDEVDERMNYVKSTEAACKYFLEAKNKFGSWTMAAASFNMGIDGLANAARKQDTNNYYDLYLNRETSRYIYRILALKEVMSNPNKYGFFLETDDLYAPYSYRTIAIDTTIQNLTSFAKAQGTSYKMLRQMNPWMIGYSLTNKEGRRYDINIPESN
;
A
#
# COMPACT_ATOMS: atom_id res chain seq x y z
N MET A 1 -49.14 21.48 47.25
CA MET A 1 -48.14 20.57 47.89
C MET A 1 -47.31 19.69 46.90
N ALA A 2 -47.91 18.99 45.90
CA ALA A 2 -47.12 18.19 44.96
C ALA A 2 -46.31 19.06 43.97
N LEU A 3 -46.89 20.11 43.45
CA LEU A 3 -46.26 21.01 42.46
C LEU A 3 -45.07 21.80 43.08
N GLU A 4 -45.20 22.23 44.34
CA GLU A 4 -44.12 22.90 45.05
C GLU A 4 -42.91 22.01 45.32
N ARG A 5 -43.11 20.72 45.58
CA ARG A 5 -42.01 19.76 45.76
C ARG A 5 -41.25 19.48 44.44
N ILE A 6 -41.97 19.45 43.31
CA ILE A 6 -41.38 19.30 41.99
C ILE A 6 -40.56 20.54 41.63
N LEU A 7 -41.13 21.73 41.87
CA LEU A 7 -40.43 23.00 41.59
C LEU A 7 -39.13 23.13 42.39
N LYS A 8 -39.16 22.81 43.72
CA LYS A 8 -37.95 22.80 44.55
C LYS A 8 -36.88 21.82 44.09
N ARG A 9 -37.26 20.64 43.64
CA ARG A 9 -36.31 19.67 43.07
C ARG A 9 -35.69 20.13 41.75
N VAL A 10 -36.46 20.75 40.87
CA VAL A 10 -35.96 21.29 39.59
C VAL A 10 -35.00 22.45 39.85
N VAL A 11 -35.31 23.35 40.81
CA VAL A 11 -34.40 24.44 41.18
C VAL A 11 -33.09 23.90 41.81
N GLN A 12 -33.15 22.87 42.67
CA GLN A 12 -31.95 22.25 43.21
C GLN A 12 -31.08 21.59 42.12
N VAL A 13 -31.67 20.91 41.16
CA VAL A 13 -30.91 20.29 40.05
C VAL A 13 -30.27 21.34 39.16
N LEU A 14 -30.96 22.43 38.86
CA LEU A 14 -30.39 23.55 38.09
C LEU A 14 -29.25 24.24 38.83
N THR A 15 -29.34 24.38 40.16
CA THR A 15 -28.26 24.99 41.00
C THR A 15 -27.02 24.09 41.04
N PHE A 16 -27.18 22.76 41.04
CA PHE A 16 -26.06 21.83 40.96
C PHE A 16 -25.40 21.82 39.56
N ILE A 17 -26.15 21.98 38.48
CA ILE A 17 -25.62 22.06 37.11
C ILE A 17 -24.83 23.37 36.93
N THR A 18 -25.33 24.50 37.43
CA THR A 18 -24.62 25.78 37.32
C THR A 18 -23.36 25.82 38.21
N ALA A 19 -23.39 25.21 39.41
CA ALA A 19 -22.21 25.07 40.26
C ALA A 19 -21.16 24.12 39.66
N GLY A 20 -21.58 23.01 39.01
CA GLY A 20 -20.71 22.09 38.29
C GLY A 20 -20.02 22.74 37.10
N LEU A 21 -20.74 23.53 36.30
CA LEU A 21 -20.19 24.30 35.20
C LEU A 21 -19.22 25.41 35.67
N GLY A 22 -19.52 26.06 36.77
CA GLY A 22 -18.62 27.07 37.37
C GLY A 22 -17.30 26.47 37.86
N ILE A 23 -17.30 25.26 38.42
CA ILE A 23 -16.09 24.56 38.86
C ILE A 23 -15.28 24.09 37.65
N PHE A 24 -15.93 23.69 36.55
CA PHE A 24 -15.22 23.32 35.30
C PHE A 24 -14.53 24.51 34.65
N PHE A 25 -15.12 25.72 34.73
CA PHE A 25 -14.52 26.96 34.20
C PHE A 25 -13.38 27.48 35.08
N THR A 26 -13.43 27.29 36.39
CA THR A 26 -12.37 27.76 37.30
C THR A 26 -11.19 26.80 37.39
N LEU A 27 -11.36 25.50 37.10
CA LEU A 27 -10.27 24.54 36.99
C LEU A 27 -9.52 24.60 35.63
N GLY A 28 -10.13 25.20 34.60
CA GLY A 28 -9.51 25.40 33.29
C GLY A 28 -8.56 26.60 33.21
N SER A 29 -8.42 27.43 34.23
CA SER A 29 -7.59 28.65 34.22
C SER A 29 -6.32 28.59 35.06
N GLN A 30 -5.93 27.41 35.60
CA GLN A 30 -4.59 27.29 36.16
C GLN A 30 -3.57 27.20 35.00
N LYS A 31 -2.81 28.28 34.82
CA LYS A 31 -1.58 28.27 34.04
C LYS A 31 -0.68 27.15 34.55
N ILE A 32 -0.48 26.13 33.72
CA ILE A 32 0.60 25.16 33.90
C ILE A 32 1.89 25.89 33.51
N GLU A 33 2.48 26.59 34.46
CA GLU A 33 3.86 27.06 34.39
C GLU A 33 4.76 25.88 34.76
N ASN A 34 5.69 25.55 33.83
CA ASN A 34 6.73 24.51 33.91
C ASN A 34 6.33 23.08 33.53
N ALA A 35 6.02 22.88 32.24
CA ALA A 35 6.33 21.62 31.57
C ALA A 35 7.65 21.80 30.78
N PRO A 36 8.72 21.04 31.06
CA PRO A 36 9.94 21.07 30.24
C PRO A 36 9.62 20.40 28.90
N ASN A 37 9.98 21.09 27.85
CA ASN A 37 9.85 20.63 26.44
C ASN A 37 8.41 20.44 25.92
N THR A 38 7.64 21.49 25.87
CA THR A 38 6.58 21.61 24.88
C THR A 38 7.27 21.65 23.51
N ILE A 39 7.12 20.56 22.74
CA ILE A 39 7.33 20.61 21.30
C ILE A 39 6.40 21.74 20.82
N LYS A 40 6.97 22.91 20.54
CA LYS A 40 6.28 23.96 19.81
C LYS A 40 6.07 23.41 18.42
N TYR A 41 4.90 22.81 18.18
CA TYR A 41 4.44 22.68 16.82
C TYR A 41 4.38 24.09 16.26
N ARG A 42 5.21 24.41 15.31
CA ARG A 42 5.14 25.63 14.52
C ARG A 42 3.90 25.58 13.65
N TYR A 43 2.73 25.83 14.24
CA TYR A 43 1.47 25.95 13.50
C TYR A 43 1.47 27.19 12.57
N ASP A 44 2.42 28.08 12.75
CA ASP A 44 2.49 29.36 11.98
C ASP A 44 3.11 29.19 10.58
N GLU A 45 3.70 28.03 10.26
CA GLU A 45 4.25 27.72 8.92
C GLU A 45 3.53 26.58 8.20
N VAL A 46 2.50 25.99 8.78
CA VAL A 46 1.60 25.16 8.01
C VAL A 46 0.82 26.13 7.11
N ARG A 47 1.36 26.42 5.94
CA ARG A 47 0.53 26.85 4.82
C ARG A 47 -0.62 25.88 4.83
N SER A 48 -1.86 26.39 5.07
CA SER A 48 -3.05 25.55 4.96
C SER A 48 -2.88 24.78 3.67
N PRO A 49 -2.68 23.45 3.71
CA PRO A 49 -2.45 22.70 2.46
C PRO A 49 -3.71 22.70 1.59
N PHE A 50 -4.75 23.36 2.08
CA PHE A 50 -6.06 23.36 1.49
C PHE A 50 -6.47 24.80 1.15
N ASP A 51 -5.93 25.32 0.05
CA ASP A 51 -6.76 26.15 -0.78
C ASP A 51 -7.86 25.18 -1.25
N ASN A 52 -9.05 25.26 -0.64
CA ASN A 52 -10.17 24.34 -0.86
C ASN A 52 -10.74 24.41 -2.29
N LYS A 53 -9.96 24.86 -3.25
CA LYS A 53 -10.32 24.92 -4.66
C LYS A 53 -10.10 23.56 -5.31
N ILE A 54 -11.12 23.10 -5.97
CA ILE A 54 -11.08 21.88 -6.77
C ILE A 54 -10.84 22.27 -8.22
N TYR A 55 -9.78 21.74 -8.81
CA TYR A 55 -9.38 22.03 -10.18
C TYR A 55 -9.58 20.81 -11.08
N ALA A 56 -10.02 21.04 -12.32
CA ALA A 56 -9.88 20.06 -13.37
C ALA A 56 -8.40 19.86 -13.71
N LEU A 57 -7.97 18.62 -13.89
CA LEU A 57 -6.59 18.29 -14.19
C LEU A 57 -6.27 18.55 -15.67
N LYS A 58 -5.02 18.92 -15.95
CA LYS A 58 -4.48 18.85 -17.30
C LYS A 58 -3.84 17.49 -17.50
N ILE A 59 -4.42 16.69 -18.37
CA ILE A 59 -3.87 15.40 -18.77
C ILE A 59 -2.55 15.66 -19.50
N PRO A 60 -1.47 14.92 -19.24
CA PRO A 60 -0.25 15.00 -20.02
C PRO A 60 -0.50 14.79 -21.51
N ASP A 61 0.31 15.43 -22.36
CA ASP A 61 0.20 15.26 -23.80
C ASP A 61 0.74 13.91 -24.27
N GLN A 62 1.66 13.33 -23.51
CA GLN A 62 2.27 12.03 -23.76
C GLN A 62 2.39 11.23 -22.46
N MET A 63 2.12 9.95 -22.53
CA MET A 63 2.34 8.97 -21.47
C MET A 63 2.82 7.67 -22.09
N ASP A 64 3.53 6.89 -21.31
CA ASP A 64 3.96 5.55 -21.67
C ASP A 64 3.84 4.59 -20.50
N PHE A 65 3.76 3.29 -20.78
CA PHE A 65 3.97 2.22 -19.82
C PHE A 65 5.13 1.34 -20.30
N ALA A 66 6.20 1.29 -19.53
CA ALA A 66 7.40 0.51 -19.86
C ALA A 66 7.97 0.84 -21.25
N GLY A 67 7.93 2.10 -21.66
CA GLY A 67 8.36 2.58 -22.97
C GLY A 67 7.34 2.34 -24.11
N GLU A 68 6.18 1.75 -23.81
CA GLU A 68 5.10 1.56 -24.79
C GLU A 68 4.14 2.76 -24.74
N PRO A 69 3.93 3.50 -25.86
CA PRO A 69 3.17 4.74 -25.85
C PRO A 69 1.68 4.51 -25.59
N VAL A 70 1.05 5.42 -24.85
CA VAL A 70 -0.39 5.46 -24.63
C VAL A 70 -1.04 6.33 -25.71
N PRO A 71 -2.05 5.84 -26.45
CA PRO A 71 -2.65 6.60 -27.57
C PRO A 71 -3.64 7.68 -27.05
N LEU A 72 -3.12 8.74 -26.44
CA LEU A 72 -3.90 9.83 -25.85
C LEU A 72 -4.63 10.72 -26.85
N THR A 73 -4.46 10.50 -28.14
CA THR A 73 -5.28 11.13 -29.20
C THR A 73 -6.69 10.54 -29.26
N ASP A 74 -6.87 9.31 -28.76
CA ASP A 74 -8.18 8.70 -28.59
C ASP A 74 -8.91 9.33 -27.39
N SER A 75 -10.14 9.80 -27.63
CA SER A 75 -10.93 10.52 -26.62
C SER A 75 -11.40 9.60 -25.47
N ASP A 76 -11.69 8.33 -25.72
CA ASP A 76 -12.10 7.36 -24.70
C ASP A 76 -10.91 7.04 -23.78
N ILE A 77 -9.74 6.80 -24.34
CA ILE A 77 -8.50 6.57 -23.60
C ILE A 77 -8.17 7.77 -22.73
N ARG A 78 -8.25 8.97 -23.31
CA ARG A 78 -8.00 10.24 -22.61
C ARG A 78 -8.94 10.41 -21.42
N GLN A 79 -10.23 10.13 -21.57
CA GLN A 79 -11.22 10.19 -20.49
C GLN A 79 -10.94 9.16 -19.38
N LYS A 80 -10.51 7.94 -19.73
CA LYS A 80 -10.13 6.92 -18.75
C LYS A 80 -8.90 7.31 -17.93
N VAL A 81 -7.88 7.90 -18.58
CA VAL A 81 -6.70 8.44 -17.89
C VAL A 81 -7.10 9.60 -16.96
N ASP A 82 -7.91 10.56 -17.44
CA ASP A 82 -8.39 11.69 -16.65
C ASP A 82 -9.08 11.23 -15.38
N ARG A 83 -9.98 10.28 -15.52
CA ARG A 83 -10.69 9.69 -14.37
C ARG A 83 -9.75 9.10 -13.32
N GLU A 84 -8.75 8.32 -13.73
CA GLU A 84 -7.83 7.69 -12.77
C GLU A 84 -6.85 8.70 -12.16
N LEU A 85 -6.48 9.76 -12.89
CA LEU A 85 -5.72 10.88 -12.34
C LEU A 85 -6.53 11.62 -11.25
N LEU A 86 -7.81 11.92 -11.53
CA LEU A 86 -8.71 12.54 -10.55
C LEU A 86 -8.85 11.69 -9.30
N VAL A 87 -9.03 10.38 -9.44
CA VAL A 87 -9.13 9.45 -8.30
C VAL A 87 -7.88 9.53 -7.44
N ASN A 88 -6.69 9.42 -8.03
CA ASN A 88 -5.44 9.42 -7.26
C ASN A 88 -5.12 10.80 -6.67
N MET A 89 -5.39 11.89 -7.39
CA MET A 89 -5.16 13.23 -6.88
C MET A 89 -6.08 13.57 -5.70
N TYR A 90 -7.37 13.23 -5.78
CA TYR A 90 -8.33 13.59 -4.74
C TYR A 90 -8.48 12.55 -3.62
N TRP A 91 -7.86 11.41 -3.74
CA TRP A 91 -7.70 10.44 -2.64
C TRP A 91 -6.44 10.74 -1.82
N HIS A 92 -6.34 11.99 -1.35
CA HIS A 92 -5.13 12.59 -0.78
C HIS A 92 -4.45 11.74 0.29
N SER A 93 -5.21 11.27 1.28
CA SER A 93 -4.64 10.53 2.41
C SER A 93 -3.98 9.23 1.97
N GLN A 94 -4.62 8.49 1.08
CA GLN A 94 -4.08 7.23 0.57
C GLN A 94 -2.86 7.46 -0.31
N THR A 95 -2.94 8.42 -1.24
CA THR A 95 -1.83 8.73 -2.15
C THR A 95 -0.61 9.25 -1.39
N LEU A 96 -0.84 10.15 -0.42
CA LEU A 96 0.24 10.66 0.44
C LEU A 96 0.87 9.54 1.28
N TYR A 97 0.06 8.65 1.85
CA TYR A 97 0.54 7.52 2.64
C TYR A 97 1.41 6.56 1.81
N ILE A 98 1.00 6.28 0.57
CA ILE A 98 1.78 5.48 -0.37
C ILE A 98 3.13 6.16 -0.66
N MET A 99 3.13 7.47 -0.93
CA MET A 99 4.37 8.23 -1.18
C MET A 99 5.33 8.17 0.01
N LYS A 100 4.82 8.26 1.24
CA LYS A 100 5.64 8.15 2.46
C LYS A 100 6.28 6.77 2.63
N GLN A 101 5.58 5.70 2.23
CA GLN A 101 6.08 4.32 2.31
C GLN A 101 6.94 3.89 1.13
N TYR A 102 6.86 4.60 0.01
CA TYR A 102 7.41 4.20 -1.28
C TYR A 102 8.88 3.76 -1.18
N LYS A 103 9.72 4.56 -0.51
CA LYS A 103 11.14 4.27 -0.36
C LYS A 103 11.41 2.97 0.38
N GLN A 104 10.66 2.68 1.45
CA GLN A 104 10.83 1.45 2.26
C GLN A 104 10.65 0.18 1.45
N VAL A 105 9.69 0.18 0.52
CA VAL A 105 9.37 -0.99 -0.30
C VAL A 105 10.22 -1.04 -1.55
N LEU A 106 10.48 0.12 -2.16
CA LEU A 106 11.25 0.22 -3.40
C LEU A 106 12.67 -0.34 -3.24
N GLU A 107 13.36 -0.04 -2.14
CA GLU A 107 14.72 -0.54 -1.87
C GLU A 107 14.80 -2.07 -1.85
N ILE A 108 13.68 -2.76 -1.59
CA ILE A 108 13.61 -4.23 -1.60
C ILE A 108 13.25 -4.76 -2.99
N ILE A 109 12.22 -4.20 -3.63
CA ILE A 109 11.67 -4.78 -4.86
C ILE A 109 12.41 -4.35 -6.12
N GLU A 110 12.91 -3.12 -6.19
CA GLU A 110 13.56 -2.59 -7.38
C GLU A 110 14.79 -3.39 -7.83
N PRO A 111 15.75 -3.76 -6.94
CA PRO A 111 16.89 -4.58 -7.34
C PRO A 111 16.47 -5.93 -7.94
N ILE A 112 15.34 -6.49 -7.48
CA ILE A 112 14.83 -7.77 -7.97
C ILE A 112 14.23 -7.59 -9.37
N LEU A 113 13.44 -6.52 -9.58
CA LEU A 113 12.89 -6.19 -10.90
C LEU A 113 14.01 -5.97 -11.92
N GLN A 114 15.00 -5.15 -11.57
CA GLN A 114 16.17 -4.85 -12.43
C GLN A 114 16.96 -6.11 -12.78
N LYS A 115 17.27 -6.96 -11.80
CA LYS A 115 17.96 -8.24 -12.01
C LYS A 115 17.24 -9.16 -13.00
N ASN A 116 15.91 -9.09 -13.04
CA ASN A 116 15.07 -9.88 -13.92
C ASN A 116 14.68 -9.15 -15.21
N ASN A 117 15.25 -7.97 -15.50
CA ASN A 117 14.92 -7.13 -16.66
C ASN A 117 13.42 -6.77 -16.74
N ILE A 118 12.77 -6.59 -15.60
CA ILE A 118 11.40 -6.08 -15.52
C ILE A 118 11.46 -4.55 -15.45
N PRO A 119 10.73 -3.82 -16.32
CA PRO A 119 10.71 -2.37 -16.30
C PRO A 119 10.27 -1.80 -14.95
N HIS A 120 10.87 -0.66 -14.56
CA HIS A 120 10.55 0.06 -13.32
C HIS A 120 9.04 0.33 -13.16
N ASP A 121 8.33 0.56 -14.23
CA ASP A 121 6.89 0.87 -14.23
C ASP A 121 6.03 -0.19 -13.53
N PHE A 122 6.52 -1.42 -13.40
CA PHE A 122 5.86 -2.48 -12.64
C PHE A 122 5.82 -2.22 -11.13
N VAL A 123 6.61 -1.26 -10.62
CA VAL A 123 6.46 -0.76 -9.25
C VAL A 123 5.09 -0.11 -9.06
N TYR A 124 4.62 0.65 -10.05
CA TYR A 124 3.29 1.29 -9.99
C TYR A 124 2.15 0.26 -10.13
N LEU A 125 2.39 -0.86 -10.80
CA LEU A 125 1.46 -2.00 -10.76
C LEU A 125 1.37 -2.58 -9.35
N CYS A 126 2.50 -2.81 -8.68
CA CYS A 126 2.53 -3.28 -7.30
C CYS A 126 1.76 -2.32 -6.35
N ILE A 127 1.93 -1.02 -6.55
CA ILE A 127 1.16 0.01 -5.82
C ILE A 127 -0.34 -0.12 -6.10
N ALA A 128 -0.74 -0.30 -7.34
CA ALA A 128 -2.14 -0.46 -7.73
C ALA A 128 -2.80 -1.68 -7.08
N GLU A 129 -2.04 -2.74 -6.83
CA GLU A 129 -2.51 -3.99 -6.22
C GLU A 129 -2.74 -3.85 -4.70
N SER A 130 -1.76 -3.36 -3.97
CA SER A 130 -1.77 -3.42 -2.51
C SER A 130 -1.65 -2.07 -1.80
N GLY A 131 -1.37 -0.98 -2.52
CA GLY A 131 -0.94 0.27 -1.90
C GLY A 131 0.34 0.11 -1.07
N LEU A 132 1.22 -0.80 -1.46
CA LEU A 132 2.46 -1.20 -0.77
C LEU A 132 2.24 -1.90 0.57
N GLN A 133 1.05 -2.44 0.84
CA GLN A 133 0.75 -3.17 2.08
C GLN A 133 1.07 -4.66 1.91
N TYR A 134 2.07 -5.15 2.62
CA TYR A 134 2.49 -6.55 2.58
C TYR A 134 1.45 -7.55 3.08
N ASN A 135 0.59 -7.11 3.98
CA ASN A 135 -0.47 -7.92 4.60
C ASN A 135 -1.85 -7.69 3.99
N ALA A 136 -1.90 -6.99 2.86
CA ALA A 136 -3.16 -6.77 2.15
C ALA A 136 -3.81 -8.11 1.78
N THR A 137 -5.09 -8.24 2.09
CA THR A 137 -5.89 -9.40 1.72
C THR A 137 -7.20 -8.92 1.11
N SER A 138 -7.43 -9.31 -0.15
CA SER A 138 -8.67 -8.96 -0.85
C SER A 138 -9.83 -9.86 -0.43
N PRO A 139 -11.09 -9.44 -0.64
CA PRO A 139 -12.25 -10.30 -0.43
C PRO A 139 -12.22 -11.59 -1.27
N SER A 140 -11.52 -11.58 -2.40
CA SER A 140 -11.36 -12.75 -3.27
C SER A 140 -10.23 -13.69 -2.81
N GLY A 141 -9.47 -13.34 -1.75
CA GLY A 141 -8.37 -14.14 -1.23
C GLY A 141 -7.01 -13.91 -1.92
N ALA A 142 -6.86 -12.83 -2.67
CA ALA A 142 -5.55 -12.37 -3.10
C ALA A 142 -4.79 -11.78 -1.89
N VAL A 143 -3.47 -12.05 -1.79
CA VAL A 143 -2.68 -11.72 -0.60
C VAL A 143 -1.34 -11.10 -0.97
N GLY A 144 -0.90 -10.18 -0.11
CA GLY A 144 0.45 -9.63 -0.10
C GLY A 144 0.67 -8.47 -1.05
N LEU A 145 1.92 -8.09 -1.18
CA LEU A 145 2.35 -6.93 -1.95
C LEU A 145 1.87 -6.96 -3.41
N TRP A 146 1.95 -8.13 -4.04
CA TRP A 146 1.56 -8.39 -5.43
C TRP A 146 0.16 -8.97 -5.59
N GLN A 147 -0.60 -9.12 -4.51
CA GLN A 147 -1.97 -9.66 -4.53
C GLN A 147 -2.10 -10.99 -5.28
N PHE A 148 -1.18 -11.91 -5.03
CA PHE A 148 -1.29 -13.24 -5.63
C PHE A 148 -2.48 -14.02 -5.07
N MET A 149 -3.26 -14.62 -5.97
CA MET A 149 -4.18 -15.70 -5.61
C MET A 149 -3.38 -16.96 -5.23
N LYS A 150 -3.89 -17.76 -4.28
CA LYS A 150 -3.18 -18.97 -3.83
C LYS A 150 -2.77 -19.91 -4.97
N PRO A 151 -3.63 -20.25 -5.95
CA PRO A 151 -3.23 -21.11 -7.07
C PRO A 151 -2.09 -20.49 -7.90
N THR A 152 -2.13 -19.19 -8.14
CA THR A 152 -1.09 -18.48 -8.87
C THR A 152 0.22 -18.45 -8.10
N GLY A 153 0.18 -18.16 -6.80
CA GLY A 153 1.37 -18.20 -5.94
C GLY A 153 2.07 -19.57 -5.99
N LEU A 154 1.30 -20.64 -5.84
CA LEU A 154 1.81 -22.03 -5.94
C LEU A 154 2.41 -22.33 -7.31
N LYS A 155 1.78 -21.87 -8.43
CA LYS A 155 2.32 -22.01 -9.79
C LYS A 155 3.72 -21.40 -9.93
N TYR A 156 3.98 -20.30 -9.25
CA TYR A 156 5.29 -19.61 -9.27
C TYR A 156 6.19 -19.95 -8.08
N ASN A 157 5.94 -21.11 -7.44
CA ASN A 157 6.74 -21.72 -6.37
C ASN A 157 6.77 -20.93 -5.04
N LEU A 158 5.71 -20.19 -4.71
CA LEU A 158 5.53 -19.65 -3.38
C LEU A 158 5.03 -20.73 -2.43
N GLU A 159 5.62 -20.82 -1.24
CA GLU A 159 5.14 -21.69 -0.18
C GLU A 159 3.92 -21.08 0.50
N ILE A 160 2.82 -21.85 0.60
CA ILE A 160 1.56 -21.37 1.19
C ILE A 160 0.93 -22.52 1.97
N ASN A 161 1.09 -22.47 3.30
CA ASN A 161 0.54 -23.43 4.25
C ASN A 161 0.03 -22.71 5.51
N ASP A 162 -0.21 -23.46 6.61
CA ASP A 162 -0.77 -22.90 7.85
C ASP A 162 0.24 -22.08 8.69
N GLU A 163 1.54 -22.20 8.42
CA GLU A 163 2.60 -21.49 9.13
C GLU A 163 3.32 -20.47 8.26
N VAL A 164 3.28 -20.66 6.93
CA VAL A 164 4.02 -19.87 5.94
C VAL A 164 3.08 -19.42 4.83
N ASP A 165 3.12 -18.13 4.51
CA ASP A 165 2.51 -17.57 3.30
C ASP A 165 3.50 -16.64 2.60
N GLU A 166 4.28 -17.17 1.67
CA GLU A 166 5.31 -16.42 0.95
C GLU A 166 4.75 -15.34 0.02
N ARG A 167 3.43 -15.26 -0.19
CA ARG A 167 2.80 -14.12 -0.87
C ARG A 167 3.03 -12.80 -0.11
N MET A 168 3.25 -12.88 1.21
CA MET A 168 3.61 -11.74 2.07
C MET A 168 5.13 -11.53 2.18
N ASN A 169 5.96 -12.37 1.60
CA ASN A 169 7.40 -12.19 1.57
C ASN A 169 7.78 -11.28 0.41
N TYR A 170 8.34 -10.11 0.69
CA TYR A 170 8.69 -9.11 -0.32
C TYR A 170 9.58 -9.66 -1.43
N VAL A 171 10.64 -10.38 -1.05
CA VAL A 171 11.64 -10.92 -2.00
C VAL A 171 11.01 -12.02 -2.83
N LYS A 172 10.46 -13.05 -2.17
CA LYS A 172 9.89 -14.24 -2.85
C LYS A 172 8.72 -13.90 -3.74
N SER A 173 7.80 -13.06 -3.25
CA SER A 173 6.64 -12.65 -4.06
C SER A 173 7.04 -11.77 -5.24
N THR A 174 8.08 -10.94 -5.11
CA THR A 174 8.61 -10.17 -6.24
C THR A 174 9.31 -11.04 -7.27
N GLU A 175 10.09 -12.04 -6.85
CA GLU A 175 10.67 -13.03 -7.76
C GLU A 175 9.58 -13.82 -8.52
N ALA A 176 8.50 -14.18 -7.83
CA ALA A 176 7.34 -14.84 -8.45
C ALA A 176 6.64 -13.91 -9.47
N ALA A 177 6.46 -12.63 -9.12
CA ALA A 177 5.90 -11.62 -10.02
C ALA A 177 6.76 -11.43 -11.28
N CYS A 178 8.09 -11.39 -11.14
CA CYS A 178 9.01 -11.33 -12.28
C CYS A 178 8.81 -12.50 -13.24
N LYS A 179 8.71 -13.73 -12.72
CA LYS A 179 8.46 -14.93 -13.54
C LYS A 179 7.13 -14.82 -14.28
N TYR A 180 6.08 -14.34 -13.60
CA TYR A 180 4.78 -14.12 -14.23
C TYR A 180 4.89 -13.11 -15.37
N PHE A 181 5.52 -11.96 -15.14
CA PHE A 181 5.62 -10.89 -16.14
C PHE A 181 6.44 -11.32 -17.35
N LEU A 182 7.51 -12.11 -17.17
CA LEU A 182 8.29 -12.66 -18.29
C LEU A 182 7.47 -13.67 -19.09
N GLU A 183 6.73 -14.58 -18.43
CA GLU A 183 5.82 -15.52 -19.12
C GLU A 183 4.77 -14.75 -19.95
N ALA A 184 4.16 -13.72 -19.35
CA ALA A 184 3.16 -12.89 -20.00
C ALA A 184 3.76 -12.06 -21.16
N LYS A 185 4.94 -11.45 -20.97
CA LYS A 185 5.64 -10.70 -22.02
C LYS A 185 5.99 -11.59 -23.20
N ASN A 186 6.45 -12.80 -22.94
CA ASN A 186 6.74 -13.78 -24.01
C ASN A 186 5.49 -14.17 -24.78
N LYS A 187 4.34 -14.29 -24.10
CA LYS A 187 3.07 -14.65 -24.75
C LYS A 187 2.48 -13.52 -25.58
N PHE A 188 2.51 -12.29 -25.07
CA PHE A 188 1.82 -11.15 -25.69
C PHE A 188 2.73 -10.23 -26.52
N GLY A 189 4.04 -10.27 -26.33
CA GLY A 189 4.98 -9.37 -26.99
C GLY A 189 4.95 -7.93 -26.48
N SER A 190 4.05 -7.59 -25.55
CA SER A 190 3.81 -6.25 -25.01
C SER A 190 3.85 -6.24 -23.48
N TRP A 191 4.50 -5.22 -22.88
CA TRP A 191 4.48 -5.02 -21.43
C TRP A 191 3.12 -4.55 -20.93
N THR A 192 2.41 -3.75 -21.71
CA THR A 192 1.04 -3.30 -21.41
C THR A 192 0.09 -4.48 -21.31
N MET A 193 0.16 -5.41 -22.27
CA MET A 193 -0.63 -6.65 -22.24
C MET A 193 -0.18 -7.56 -21.10
N ALA A 194 1.11 -7.67 -20.82
CA ALA A 194 1.63 -8.42 -19.70
C ALA A 194 1.11 -7.89 -18.37
N ALA A 195 1.12 -6.58 -18.17
CA ALA A 195 0.53 -5.93 -16.99
C ALA A 195 -0.98 -6.15 -16.91
N ALA A 196 -1.72 -5.97 -18.00
CA ALA A 196 -3.17 -6.21 -18.02
C ALA A 196 -3.54 -7.65 -17.67
N SER A 197 -2.71 -8.63 -18.11
CA SER A 197 -2.90 -10.04 -17.79
C SER A 197 -2.77 -10.35 -16.29
N PHE A 198 -2.07 -9.53 -15.53
CA PHE A 198 -1.90 -9.74 -14.10
C PHE A 198 -3.24 -9.64 -13.36
N ASN A 199 -4.11 -8.76 -13.82
CA ASN A 199 -5.47 -8.60 -13.28
C ASN A 199 -6.45 -9.68 -13.78
N MET A 200 -6.39 -10.06 -15.07
CA MET A 200 -7.39 -10.96 -15.70
C MET A 200 -6.93 -12.41 -15.79
N GLY A 201 -5.65 -12.65 -15.55
CA GLY A 201 -4.98 -13.91 -15.86
C GLY A 201 -4.52 -13.98 -17.32
N ILE A 202 -3.36 -14.64 -17.54
CA ILE A 202 -2.76 -14.77 -18.88
C ILE A 202 -3.74 -15.41 -19.88
N ASP A 203 -4.40 -16.50 -19.49
CA ASP A 203 -5.30 -17.22 -20.40
C ASP A 203 -6.62 -16.48 -20.64
N GLY A 204 -7.12 -15.75 -19.61
CA GLY A 204 -8.29 -14.91 -19.73
C GLY A 204 -8.08 -13.79 -20.75
N LEU A 205 -6.97 -13.06 -20.63
CA LEU A 205 -6.64 -11.98 -21.56
C LEU A 205 -6.34 -12.51 -22.97
N ALA A 206 -5.62 -13.63 -23.10
CA ALA A 206 -5.35 -14.24 -24.39
C ALA A 206 -6.64 -14.70 -25.11
N ASN A 207 -7.61 -15.22 -24.37
CA ASN A 207 -8.91 -15.58 -24.92
C ASN A 207 -9.70 -14.34 -25.39
N ALA A 208 -9.66 -13.24 -24.61
CA ALA A 208 -10.29 -11.98 -25.00
C ALA A 208 -9.65 -11.39 -26.26
N ALA A 209 -8.31 -11.36 -26.33
CA ALA A 209 -7.53 -10.89 -27.48
C ALA A 209 -7.86 -11.68 -28.74
N ARG A 210 -7.87 -13.01 -28.65
CA ARG A 210 -8.23 -13.90 -29.77
C ARG A 210 -9.65 -13.69 -30.26
N LYS A 211 -10.62 -13.55 -29.36
CA LYS A 211 -12.04 -13.33 -29.73
C LYS A 211 -12.29 -11.99 -30.40
N GLN A 212 -11.46 -11.00 -30.12
CA GLN A 212 -11.59 -9.64 -30.65
C GLN A 212 -10.56 -9.33 -31.74
N ASP A 213 -9.77 -10.34 -32.13
CA ASP A 213 -8.75 -10.25 -33.20
C ASP A 213 -7.79 -9.06 -33.03
N THR A 214 -7.37 -8.83 -31.79
CA THR A 214 -6.40 -7.75 -31.48
C THR A 214 -5.51 -8.15 -30.30
N ASN A 215 -4.24 -7.75 -30.35
CA ASN A 215 -3.27 -7.92 -29.27
C ASN A 215 -2.84 -6.55 -28.68
N ASN A 216 -3.68 -5.52 -28.86
CA ASN A 216 -3.48 -4.21 -28.30
C ASN A 216 -4.48 -3.97 -27.16
N TYR A 217 -3.99 -3.74 -25.95
CA TYR A 217 -4.84 -3.49 -24.77
C TYR A 217 -5.88 -2.39 -25.01
N TYR A 218 -5.48 -1.34 -25.70
CA TYR A 218 -6.31 -0.16 -25.91
C TYR A 218 -7.50 -0.38 -26.84
N ASP A 219 -7.45 -1.45 -27.65
CA ASP A 219 -8.51 -1.84 -28.57
C ASP A 219 -9.44 -2.93 -27.99
N LEU A 220 -9.10 -3.48 -26.80
CA LEU A 220 -9.86 -4.55 -26.18
C LEU A 220 -11.08 -4.04 -25.39
N TYR A 221 -12.22 -4.65 -25.62
CA TYR A 221 -13.39 -4.53 -24.75
C TYR A 221 -13.28 -5.56 -23.61
N LEU A 222 -12.97 -5.08 -22.41
CA LEU A 222 -12.71 -5.91 -21.23
C LEU A 222 -13.74 -5.64 -20.14
N ASN A 223 -13.78 -6.49 -19.10
CA ASN A 223 -14.58 -6.23 -17.91
C ASN A 223 -14.17 -4.92 -17.24
N ARG A 224 -15.05 -4.38 -16.38
CA ARG A 224 -14.90 -3.07 -15.75
C ARG A 224 -13.58 -2.89 -15.01
N GLU A 225 -13.07 -3.93 -14.37
CA GLU A 225 -11.84 -3.87 -13.60
C GLU A 225 -10.61 -3.84 -14.51
N THR A 226 -10.47 -4.83 -15.38
CA THR A 226 -9.33 -4.94 -16.29
C THR A 226 -9.27 -3.78 -17.29
N SER A 227 -10.43 -3.27 -17.75
CA SER A 227 -10.49 -2.10 -18.66
C SER A 227 -9.99 -0.78 -18.04
N ARG A 228 -9.85 -0.72 -16.72
CA ARG A 228 -9.34 0.44 -15.97
C ARG A 228 -7.91 0.23 -15.47
N TYR A 229 -7.44 -1.00 -15.48
CA TYR A 229 -6.26 -1.41 -14.74
C TYR A 229 -4.99 -0.67 -15.18
N ILE A 230 -4.70 -0.63 -16.47
CA ILE A 230 -3.53 0.07 -17.01
C ILE A 230 -3.62 1.59 -16.75
N TYR A 231 -4.80 2.18 -16.90
CA TYR A 231 -4.98 3.63 -16.63
C TYR A 231 -4.76 3.98 -15.16
N ARG A 232 -5.12 3.07 -14.21
CA ARG A 232 -4.79 3.22 -12.79
C ARG A 232 -3.28 3.23 -12.56
N ILE A 233 -2.55 2.31 -13.19
CA ILE A 233 -1.09 2.21 -13.10
C ILE A 233 -0.44 3.48 -13.67
N LEU A 234 -0.89 3.93 -14.84
CA LEU A 234 -0.42 5.15 -15.49
C LEU A 234 -0.66 6.40 -14.64
N ALA A 235 -1.84 6.51 -14.01
CA ALA A 235 -2.15 7.62 -13.12
C ALA A 235 -1.26 7.63 -11.87
N LEU A 236 -1.01 6.47 -11.27
CA LEU A 236 -0.06 6.33 -10.15
C LEU A 236 1.35 6.74 -10.58
N LYS A 237 1.84 6.25 -11.73
CA LYS A 237 3.13 6.65 -12.31
C LYS A 237 3.21 8.17 -12.43
N GLU A 238 2.24 8.80 -13.08
CA GLU A 238 2.24 10.24 -13.33
C GLU A 238 2.20 11.07 -12.04
N VAL A 239 1.30 10.71 -11.11
CA VAL A 239 1.14 11.45 -9.85
C VAL A 239 2.36 11.29 -8.95
N MET A 240 2.92 10.08 -8.84
CA MET A 240 4.09 9.83 -7.98
C MET A 240 5.40 10.35 -8.59
N SER A 241 5.51 10.41 -9.91
CA SER A 241 6.68 10.99 -10.59
C SER A 241 6.66 12.52 -10.56
N ASN A 242 5.48 13.16 -10.41
CA ASN A 242 5.29 14.59 -10.43
C ASN A 242 4.44 15.09 -9.25
N PRO A 243 4.77 14.76 -7.98
CA PRO A 243 3.89 14.96 -6.84
C PRO A 243 3.46 16.43 -6.69
N ASN A 244 4.37 17.39 -6.82
CA ASN A 244 4.08 18.80 -6.66
C ASN A 244 3.06 19.32 -7.70
N LYS A 245 3.08 18.80 -8.93
CA LYS A 245 2.11 19.12 -9.98
C LYS A 245 0.69 18.74 -9.58
N TYR A 246 0.55 17.71 -8.74
CA TYR A 246 -0.72 17.16 -8.26
C TYR A 246 -1.06 17.56 -6.82
N GLY A 247 -0.33 18.55 -6.26
CA GLY A 247 -0.63 19.11 -4.95
C GLY A 247 -0.08 18.30 -3.77
N PHE A 248 0.84 17.38 -4.01
CA PHE A 248 1.52 16.63 -2.96
C PHE A 248 2.91 17.21 -2.72
N PHE A 249 3.14 17.78 -1.55
CA PHE A 249 4.41 18.38 -1.14
C PHE A 249 4.97 17.57 0.01
N LEU A 250 6.11 16.93 -0.22
CA LEU A 250 6.81 16.11 0.78
C LEU A 250 8.26 16.55 0.86
N GLU A 251 8.73 16.70 2.08
CA GLU A 251 10.16 16.87 2.38
C GLU A 251 10.79 15.49 2.67
N THR A 252 12.11 15.43 2.69
CA THR A 252 12.82 14.15 2.87
C THR A 252 12.51 13.48 4.21
N ASP A 253 12.28 14.26 5.26
CA ASP A 253 11.92 13.80 6.61
C ASP A 253 10.45 13.41 6.77
N ASP A 254 9.61 13.71 5.78
CA ASP A 254 8.24 13.17 5.71
C ASP A 254 8.21 11.70 5.31
N LEU A 255 9.27 11.21 4.65
CA LEU A 255 9.32 9.85 4.14
C LEU A 255 9.68 8.86 5.25
N TYR A 256 9.05 7.69 5.23
CA TYR A 256 9.40 6.64 6.18
C TYR A 256 10.76 6.03 5.81
N ALA A 257 11.68 6.04 6.78
CA ALA A 257 12.99 5.41 6.62
C ALA A 257 12.85 3.88 6.48
N PRO A 258 13.67 3.24 5.64
CA PRO A 258 13.75 1.79 5.60
C PRO A 258 14.11 1.21 6.97
N TYR A 259 13.60 0.01 7.24
CA TYR A 259 13.98 -0.69 8.46
C TYR A 259 15.41 -1.20 8.38
N SER A 260 16.19 -0.98 9.43
CA SER A 260 17.49 -1.65 9.60
C SER A 260 17.30 -3.05 10.17
N TYR A 261 17.86 -4.05 9.50
CA TYR A 261 17.78 -5.44 9.92
C TYR A 261 18.99 -6.23 9.44
N ARG A 262 19.34 -7.27 10.18
CA ARG A 262 20.25 -8.34 9.73
C ARG A 262 19.44 -9.56 9.32
N THR A 263 19.90 -10.28 8.32
CA THR A 263 19.27 -11.52 7.87
C THR A 263 20.02 -12.72 8.41
N ILE A 264 19.29 -13.68 8.95
CA ILE A 264 19.83 -14.96 9.40
C ILE A 264 19.20 -16.11 8.61
N ALA A 265 20.03 -17.06 8.20
CA ALA A 265 19.57 -18.26 7.50
C ALA A 265 19.23 -19.35 8.52
N ILE A 266 18.04 -19.90 8.44
CA ILE A 266 17.55 -21.00 9.29
C ILE A 266 17.12 -22.16 8.39
N ASP A 267 17.65 -23.36 8.68
CA ASP A 267 17.31 -24.61 7.98
C ASP A 267 16.67 -25.66 8.91
N THR A 268 16.42 -25.27 10.16
CA THR A 268 15.84 -26.12 11.20
C THR A 268 14.45 -25.64 11.61
N THR A 269 13.70 -26.50 12.30
CA THR A 269 12.39 -26.15 12.87
C THR A 269 12.55 -25.17 14.03
N ILE A 270 11.74 -24.09 14.03
CA ILE A 270 11.57 -23.20 15.18
C ILE A 270 10.25 -23.55 15.87
N GLN A 271 10.34 -24.20 17.03
CA GLN A 271 9.16 -24.66 17.77
C GLN A 271 8.30 -23.52 18.33
N ASN A 272 8.93 -22.37 18.64
CA ASN A 272 8.24 -21.24 19.23
C ASN A 272 8.90 -19.92 18.78
N LEU A 273 8.20 -19.18 17.91
CA LEU A 273 8.68 -17.91 17.36
C LEU A 273 8.83 -16.82 18.42
N THR A 274 8.06 -16.86 19.52
CA THR A 274 8.21 -15.89 20.62
C THR A 274 9.52 -16.08 21.36
N SER A 275 9.87 -17.34 21.68
CA SER A 275 11.15 -17.67 22.32
C SER A 275 12.33 -17.40 21.39
N PHE A 276 12.18 -17.69 20.11
CA PHE A 276 13.17 -17.37 19.08
C PHE A 276 13.41 -15.85 18.97
N ALA A 277 12.34 -15.04 18.90
CA ALA A 277 12.45 -13.58 18.85
C ALA A 277 13.24 -13.03 20.05
N LYS A 278 12.91 -13.50 21.28
CA LYS A 278 13.61 -13.11 22.51
C LYS A 278 15.10 -13.49 22.46
N ALA A 279 15.42 -14.70 21.99
CA ALA A 279 16.81 -15.15 21.83
C ALA A 279 17.60 -14.32 20.81
N GLN A 280 16.90 -13.73 19.82
CA GLN A 280 17.48 -12.81 18.84
C GLN A 280 17.52 -11.35 19.31
N GLY A 281 17.10 -11.05 20.56
CA GLY A 281 17.10 -9.69 21.14
C GLY A 281 15.95 -8.82 20.66
N THR A 282 14.87 -9.41 20.14
CA THR A 282 13.71 -8.65 19.63
C THR A 282 12.38 -9.16 20.20
N SER A 283 11.29 -8.44 19.91
CA SER A 283 9.94 -8.88 20.27
C SER A 283 9.31 -9.73 19.15
N TYR A 284 8.37 -10.60 19.52
CA TYR A 284 7.55 -11.34 18.55
C TYR A 284 6.86 -10.41 17.54
N LYS A 285 6.36 -9.26 18.00
CA LYS A 285 5.76 -8.23 17.13
C LYS A 285 6.73 -7.77 16.05
N MET A 286 7.94 -7.38 16.45
CA MET A 286 8.95 -6.89 15.49
C MET A 286 9.42 -8.00 14.56
N LEU A 287 9.64 -9.21 15.06
CA LEU A 287 9.96 -10.36 14.23
C LEU A 287 8.90 -10.58 13.14
N ARG A 288 7.61 -10.52 13.50
CA ARG A 288 6.50 -10.68 12.55
C ARG A 288 6.38 -9.52 11.57
N GLN A 289 6.67 -8.29 11.98
CA GLN A 289 6.66 -7.12 11.09
C GLN A 289 7.77 -7.22 10.03
N MET A 290 8.95 -7.74 10.41
CA MET A 290 10.07 -7.94 9.47
C MET A 290 9.88 -9.18 8.59
N ASN A 291 9.06 -10.15 9.04
CA ASN A 291 8.83 -11.42 8.36
C ASN A 291 7.32 -11.74 8.33
N PRO A 292 6.53 -10.95 7.62
CA PRO A 292 5.07 -11.10 7.62
C PRO A 292 4.59 -12.45 7.06
N TRP A 293 5.43 -13.10 6.27
CA TRP A 293 5.19 -14.41 5.68
C TRP A 293 5.14 -15.58 6.68
N MET A 294 5.72 -15.42 7.87
CA MET A 294 5.59 -16.39 8.97
C MET A 294 4.25 -16.17 9.68
N ILE A 295 3.18 -16.84 9.26
CA ILE A 295 1.82 -16.60 9.77
C ILE A 295 1.47 -17.40 11.04
N GLY A 296 2.21 -18.47 11.34
CA GLY A 296 2.06 -19.30 12.54
C GLY A 296 2.78 -18.74 13.78
N TYR A 297 2.79 -19.55 14.85
CA TYR A 297 3.59 -19.33 16.07
C TYR A 297 4.84 -20.21 16.11
N SER A 298 4.99 -21.10 15.14
CA SER A 298 6.11 -21.98 14.87
C SER A 298 6.50 -21.91 13.40
N LEU A 299 7.65 -22.46 13.05
CA LEU A 299 8.09 -22.67 11.68
C LEU A 299 8.60 -24.11 11.59
N THR A 300 7.73 -25.00 11.15
CA THR A 300 8.05 -26.41 10.96
C THR A 300 8.86 -26.61 9.68
N ASN A 301 10.06 -27.15 9.82
CA ASN A 301 10.97 -27.38 8.70
C ASN A 301 11.53 -28.79 8.71
N LYS A 302 10.74 -29.75 8.22
CA LYS A 302 11.14 -31.17 8.14
C LYS A 302 12.06 -31.47 6.95
N GLU A 303 12.03 -30.59 5.95
CA GLU A 303 12.75 -30.80 4.69
C GLU A 303 14.12 -30.10 4.67
N GLY A 304 14.49 -29.38 5.74
CA GLY A 304 15.73 -28.63 5.80
C GLY A 304 15.79 -27.46 4.79
N ARG A 305 14.64 -26.87 4.46
CA ARG A 305 14.58 -25.69 3.59
C ARG A 305 15.31 -24.53 4.24
N ARG A 306 15.97 -23.72 3.46
CA ARG A 306 16.58 -22.49 3.92
C ARG A 306 15.53 -21.36 3.95
N TYR A 307 15.32 -20.79 5.14
CA TYR A 307 14.55 -19.58 5.34
C TYR A 307 15.47 -18.43 5.74
N ASP A 308 15.40 -17.34 5.01
CA ASP A 308 16.10 -16.10 5.37
C ASP A 308 15.17 -15.25 6.24
N ILE A 309 15.50 -15.11 7.52
CA ILE A 309 14.70 -14.42 8.52
C ILE A 309 15.36 -13.07 8.86
N ASN A 310 14.61 -11.99 8.70
CA ASN A 310 15.06 -10.64 9.02
C ASN A 310 14.85 -10.35 10.51
N ILE A 311 15.91 -9.99 11.18
CA ILE A 311 15.93 -9.61 12.60
C ILE A 311 16.19 -8.11 12.67
N PRO A 312 15.29 -7.31 13.28
CA PRO A 312 15.51 -5.86 13.39
C PRO A 312 16.79 -5.58 14.17
N GLU A 313 17.56 -4.61 13.71
CA GLU A 313 18.67 -4.05 14.47
C GLU A 313 18.13 -2.99 15.43
N SER A 314 18.65 -2.99 16.66
CA SER A 314 18.32 -1.94 17.63
C SER A 314 18.95 -0.64 17.15
N ASN A 315 18.14 0.40 16.94
CA ASN A 315 18.65 1.76 16.79
C ASN A 315 19.24 2.25 18.09
#